data_f174c56ed8c4f182b2c4d507df691d97
#
_entry.id   f174c56ed8c4f182b2c4d507df691d97
#
_cell.length_a   1.000
_cell.length_b   1.000
_cell.length_c   1.000
_cell.angle_alpha   90.00
_cell.angle_beta   90.00
_cell.angle_gamma   90.00
#
_symmetry.space_group_name_H-M   'P 1'
#
loop_
_entity.id
_entity.type
_entity.pdbx_description
1 polymer ?
#
loop_
_entity_poly.entity_id
_entity_poly.type
_entity_poly.pdbx_seq_one_letter_code
_entity_poly.pdbx_strand_id
1 'polypeptide(L)'
;MAVRLSIALLLSAIAMTSAGAADEPKSFACNFAGGAAHVYEKGQFVPEKATALSFGIAAIDNQAQTAELRTERGAGTLRVVQAVNATHFLEVVTEGSLHITTIFDKDDAKGAYPAVHSRHFGFFGQPIVTQYHGFCEAKE
;
A
#
# COMPACT_ATOMS: atom_id res chain seq x y z
N MET A 1 49.46 -56.45 15.77
CA MET A 1 49.58 -55.12 15.18
C MET A 1 48.17 -54.59 14.91
N ALA A 2 47.67 -53.67 15.74
CA ALA A 2 46.34 -53.12 15.59
C ALA A 2 46.49 -51.65 15.12
N VAL A 3 46.02 -51.40 13.90
CA VAL A 3 46.01 -50.05 13.31
C VAL A 3 44.72 -49.34 13.79
N ARG A 4 44.88 -48.30 14.61
CA ARG A 4 43.79 -47.42 15.03
C ARG A 4 43.58 -46.32 13.98
N LEU A 5 42.47 -46.40 13.28
CA LEU A 5 42.02 -45.36 12.34
C LEU A 5 41.22 -44.29 13.09
N SER A 6 41.82 -43.12 13.27
CA SER A 6 41.15 -41.95 13.88
C SER A 6 40.46 -41.17 12.80
N ILE A 7 39.12 -41.19 12.81
CA ILE A 7 38.29 -40.36 11.92
C ILE A 7 38.09 -39.01 12.63
N ALA A 8 38.71 -37.95 12.11
CA ALA A 8 38.46 -36.58 12.52
C ALA A 8 37.20 -36.03 11.83
N LEU A 9 36.17 -35.82 12.62
CA LEU A 9 34.90 -35.21 12.15
C LEU A 9 35.07 -33.68 12.14
N LEU A 10 35.23 -33.09 10.94
CA LEU A 10 35.17 -31.62 10.76
C LEU A 10 33.72 -31.17 10.81
N LEU A 11 33.30 -30.54 11.90
CA LEU A 11 32.03 -29.78 11.97
C LEU A 11 32.26 -28.44 11.28
N SER A 12 31.74 -28.30 10.06
CA SER A 12 31.61 -27.00 9.38
C SER A 12 30.43 -26.23 9.97
N ALA A 13 30.69 -25.21 10.78
CA ALA A 13 29.68 -24.27 11.25
C ALA A 13 29.23 -23.37 10.08
N ILE A 14 28.05 -23.61 9.54
CA ILE A 14 27.41 -22.70 8.57
C ILE A 14 26.91 -21.51 9.36
N ALA A 15 27.56 -20.37 9.29
CA ALA A 15 27.07 -19.11 9.78
C ALA A 15 25.86 -18.66 8.89
N MET A 16 24.66 -18.85 9.37
CA MET A 16 23.46 -18.24 8.77
C MET A 16 23.52 -16.75 9.07
N THR A 17 23.98 -15.96 8.11
CA THR A 17 23.77 -14.51 8.13
C THR A 17 22.25 -14.27 7.93
N SER A 18 21.55 -13.90 8.99
CA SER A 18 20.20 -13.36 8.89
C SER A 18 20.31 -12.07 8.07
N ALA A 19 19.83 -12.10 6.81
CA ALA A 19 19.54 -10.88 6.07
C ALA A 19 18.53 -10.12 6.92
N GLY A 20 18.92 -8.98 7.50
CA GLY A 20 18.01 -8.11 8.21
C GLY A 20 16.90 -7.72 7.25
N ALA A 21 15.65 -8.06 7.60
CA ALA A 21 14.50 -7.53 6.90
C ALA A 21 14.60 -6.01 6.98
N ALA A 22 14.66 -5.34 5.82
CA ALA A 22 14.59 -3.89 5.78
C ALA A 22 13.31 -3.46 6.53
N ASP A 23 13.44 -2.50 7.44
CA ASP A 23 12.28 -2.01 8.19
C ASP A 23 11.21 -1.53 7.19
N GLU A 24 10.02 -2.10 7.30
CA GLU A 24 8.89 -1.70 6.46
C GLU A 24 8.53 -0.24 6.74
N PRO A 25 8.26 0.57 5.69
CA PRO A 25 7.90 1.96 5.87
C PRO A 25 6.69 2.13 6.79
N LYS A 26 6.79 3.07 7.73
CA LYS A 26 5.70 3.39 8.67
C LYS A 26 4.84 4.55 8.20
N SER A 27 5.26 5.25 7.15
CA SER A 27 4.50 6.31 6.52
C SER A 27 4.86 6.52 5.06
N PHE A 28 3.89 7.06 4.32
CA PHE A 28 4.01 7.38 2.90
C PHE A 28 3.42 8.76 2.59
N ALA A 29 4.01 9.44 1.60
CA ALA A 29 3.37 10.55 0.90
C ALA A 29 3.00 10.07 -0.51
N CYS A 30 1.74 10.12 -0.87
CA CYS A 30 1.22 9.64 -2.14
C CYS A 30 0.78 10.80 -3.04
N ASN A 31 1.13 10.72 -4.33
CA ASN A 31 0.84 11.73 -5.33
C ASN A 31 0.28 11.08 -6.60
N PHE A 32 -0.84 11.60 -7.06
CA PHE A 32 -1.55 11.18 -8.25
C PHE A 32 -1.82 12.40 -9.11
N ALA A 33 -1.19 12.50 -10.27
CA ALA A 33 -1.30 13.68 -11.16
C ALA A 33 -2.71 13.87 -11.75
N GLY A 34 -3.51 12.83 -11.72
CA GLY A 34 -4.89 12.81 -12.20
C GLY A 34 -5.42 11.38 -12.25
N GLY A 35 -6.64 11.22 -12.70
CA GLY A 35 -7.30 9.92 -12.76
C GLY A 35 -8.48 9.93 -13.75
N ALA A 36 -9.16 8.80 -13.80
CA ALA A 36 -10.40 8.61 -14.53
C ALA A 36 -11.57 8.52 -13.54
N ALA A 37 -12.67 9.16 -13.85
CA ALA A 37 -13.93 9.02 -13.15
C ALA A 37 -15.01 8.48 -14.08
N HIS A 38 -15.98 7.81 -13.51
CA HIS A 38 -17.21 7.41 -14.21
C HIS A 38 -18.38 7.76 -13.32
N VAL A 39 -19.28 8.57 -13.85
CA VAL A 39 -20.52 8.99 -13.19
C VAL A 39 -21.70 8.27 -13.86
N TYR A 40 -22.58 7.69 -13.05
CA TYR A 40 -23.77 7.02 -13.60
C TYR A 40 -24.87 8.04 -13.88
N GLU A 41 -25.18 8.26 -15.14
CA GLU A 41 -26.20 9.19 -15.59
C GLU A 41 -27.09 8.55 -16.67
N LYS A 42 -28.39 8.73 -16.57
CA LYS A 42 -29.37 8.29 -17.58
C LYS A 42 -29.20 6.83 -18.04
N GLY A 43 -28.87 5.94 -17.10
CA GLY A 43 -28.75 4.51 -17.38
C GLY A 43 -27.37 4.04 -17.88
N GLN A 44 -26.35 4.88 -17.87
CA GLN A 44 -24.99 4.53 -18.33
C GLN A 44 -23.91 5.22 -17.49
N PHE A 45 -22.69 4.64 -17.47
CA PHE A 45 -21.52 5.29 -16.90
C PHE A 45 -20.88 6.22 -17.94
N VAL A 46 -20.79 7.51 -17.59
CA VAL A 46 -20.19 8.55 -18.42
C VAL A 46 -18.77 8.82 -17.90
N PRO A 47 -17.75 8.77 -18.76
CA PRO A 47 -16.37 9.02 -18.35
C PRO A 47 -16.13 10.52 -18.09
N GLU A 48 -15.37 10.81 -17.03
CA GLU A 48 -14.90 12.14 -16.67
C GLU A 48 -13.42 12.09 -16.27
N LYS A 49 -12.77 13.26 -16.23
CA LYS A 49 -11.42 13.40 -15.68
C LYS A 49 -11.50 13.68 -14.19
N ALA A 50 -10.71 12.94 -13.40
CA ALA A 50 -10.49 13.26 -12.02
C ALA A 50 -9.28 14.20 -11.86
N THR A 51 -9.39 15.20 -10.98
CA THR A 51 -8.32 16.15 -10.68
C THR A 51 -7.20 15.47 -9.90
N ALA A 52 -6.00 16.09 -9.89
CA ALA A 52 -4.88 15.60 -9.09
C ALA A 52 -5.25 15.40 -7.61
N LEU A 53 -4.63 14.42 -6.99
CA LEU A 53 -4.87 14.04 -5.61
C LEU A 53 -3.54 13.78 -4.91
N SER A 54 -3.39 14.29 -3.67
CA SER A 54 -2.25 14.02 -2.81
C SER A 54 -2.72 13.82 -1.38
N PHE A 55 -2.11 12.87 -0.67
CA PHE A 55 -2.36 12.61 0.74
C PHE A 55 -1.21 11.83 1.37
N GLY A 56 -1.18 11.79 2.70
CA GLY A 56 -0.26 10.97 3.48
C GLY A 56 -0.95 9.75 4.08
N ILE A 57 -0.20 8.69 4.26
CA ILE A 57 -0.54 7.55 5.10
C ILE A 57 0.53 7.48 6.18
N ALA A 58 0.13 7.39 7.44
CA ALA A 58 1.04 7.44 8.58
C ALA A 58 0.67 6.40 9.65
N ALA A 59 1.54 6.23 10.64
CA ALA A 59 1.31 5.33 11.77
C ALA A 59 0.87 3.93 11.35
N ILE A 60 1.53 3.38 10.31
CA ILE A 60 1.21 2.05 9.79
C ILE A 60 1.61 1.00 10.83
N ASP A 61 0.62 0.26 11.31
CA ASP A 61 0.77 -0.88 12.18
C ASP A 61 0.20 -2.14 11.50
N ASN A 62 1.10 -2.96 10.97
CA ASN A 62 0.73 -4.18 10.26
C ASN A 62 0.19 -5.27 11.22
N GLN A 63 0.59 -5.23 12.48
CA GLN A 63 0.13 -6.18 13.48
C GLN A 63 -1.29 -5.86 13.96
N ALA A 64 -1.57 -4.58 14.24
CA ALA A 64 -2.90 -4.09 14.56
C ALA A 64 -3.80 -3.92 13.32
N GLN A 65 -3.24 -3.99 12.11
CA GLN A 65 -3.91 -3.76 10.83
C GLN A 65 -4.56 -2.37 10.74
N THR A 66 -3.87 -1.36 11.23
CA THR A 66 -4.34 0.04 11.25
C THR A 66 -3.32 1.00 10.68
N ALA A 67 -3.81 2.12 10.15
CA ALA A 67 -3.00 3.27 9.75
C ALA A 67 -3.85 4.55 9.84
N GLU A 68 -3.21 5.70 9.65
CA GLU A 68 -3.86 7.01 9.59
C GLU A 68 -3.80 7.57 8.18
N LEU A 69 -4.92 8.03 7.66
CA LEU A 69 -4.96 8.90 6.49
C LEU A 69 -4.69 10.34 6.95
N ARG A 70 -3.81 11.05 6.24
CA ARG A 70 -3.52 12.47 6.48
C ARG A 70 -3.78 13.28 5.22
N THR A 71 -4.69 14.22 5.31
CA THR A 71 -5.04 15.15 4.23
C THR A 71 -4.98 16.59 4.74
N GLU A 72 -5.03 17.55 3.83
CA GLU A 72 -5.16 18.98 4.19
C GLU A 72 -6.43 19.29 4.99
N ARG A 73 -7.45 18.44 4.88
CA ARG A 73 -8.76 18.60 5.55
C ARG A 73 -8.84 17.90 6.91
N GLY A 74 -7.83 17.11 7.27
CA GLY A 74 -7.80 16.37 8.52
C GLY A 74 -7.27 14.95 8.38
N ALA A 75 -7.48 14.16 9.42
CA ALA A 75 -7.05 12.77 9.52
C ALA A 75 -8.25 11.81 9.46
N GLY A 76 -8.00 10.62 8.95
CA GLY A 76 -8.95 9.50 8.92
C GLY A 76 -8.29 8.21 9.39
N THR A 77 -9.10 7.21 9.73
CA THR A 77 -8.61 5.88 10.10
C THR A 77 -8.64 4.96 8.89
N LEU A 78 -7.55 4.23 8.70
CA LEU A 78 -7.42 3.24 7.64
C LEU A 78 -7.32 1.83 8.25
N ARG A 79 -7.94 0.87 7.58
CA ARG A 79 -7.67 -0.54 7.79
C ARG A 79 -6.58 -1.00 6.84
N VAL A 80 -5.58 -1.71 7.38
CA VAL A 80 -4.47 -2.26 6.60
C VAL A 80 -4.73 -3.73 6.27
N VAL A 81 -4.55 -4.10 5.02
CA VAL A 81 -4.60 -5.49 4.55
C VAL A 81 -3.34 -5.77 3.75
N GLN A 82 -2.49 -6.64 4.27
CA GLN A 82 -1.29 -7.06 3.55
C GLN A 82 -1.60 -8.11 2.50
N ALA A 83 -0.95 -7.99 1.35
CA ALA A 83 -0.95 -8.97 0.29
C ALA A 83 0.49 -9.30 -0.13
N VAL A 84 0.66 -10.29 -0.98
CA VAL A 84 1.96 -10.55 -1.61
C VAL A 84 2.27 -9.40 -2.57
N ASN A 85 3.39 -8.72 -2.39
CA ASN A 85 3.85 -7.60 -3.22
C ASN A 85 2.99 -6.33 -3.18
N ALA A 86 2.10 -6.17 -2.18
CA ALA A 86 1.30 -4.96 -2.02
C ALA A 86 0.72 -4.83 -0.61
N THR A 87 0.42 -3.60 -0.23
CA THR A 87 -0.39 -3.31 0.97
C THR A 87 -1.61 -2.49 0.56
N HIS A 88 -2.78 -2.91 1.01
CA HIS A 88 -4.04 -2.21 0.80
C HIS A 88 -4.42 -1.42 2.04
N PHE A 89 -4.84 -0.18 1.83
CA PHE A 89 -5.35 0.71 2.86
C PHE A 89 -6.80 1.06 2.53
N LEU A 90 -7.72 0.67 3.41
CA LEU A 90 -9.15 0.85 3.20
C LEU A 90 -9.66 1.95 4.14
N GLU A 91 -10.35 2.93 3.60
CA GLU A 91 -11.12 3.93 4.33
C GLU A 91 -12.60 3.71 4.08
N VAL A 92 -13.34 3.45 5.16
CA VAL A 92 -14.81 3.37 5.14
C VAL A 92 -15.35 4.67 5.71
N VAL A 93 -15.91 5.50 4.85
CA VAL A 93 -16.52 6.78 5.25
C VAL A 93 -17.96 6.54 5.70
N THR A 94 -18.39 7.23 6.74
CA THR A 94 -19.72 7.08 7.36
C THR A 94 -20.90 7.25 6.42
N GLU A 95 -20.70 7.96 5.30
CA GLU A 95 -21.72 8.19 4.27
C GLU A 95 -21.78 7.10 3.18
N GLY A 96 -21.17 5.93 3.45
CA GLY A 96 -21.22 4.79 2.54
C GLY A 96 -20.22 4.84 1.39
N SER A 97 -19.21 5.69 1.47
CA SER A 97 -18.10 5.71 0.53
C SER A 97 -17.01 4.71 0.96
N LEU A 98 -16.43 4.03 -0.01
CA LEU A 98 -15.27 3.16 0.19
C LEU A 98 -14.10 3.69 -0.64
N HIS A 99 -12.98 3.95 0.02
CA HIS A 99 -11.74 4.30 -0.63
C HIS A 99 -10.70 3.20 -0.40
N ILE A 100 -9.98 2.83 -1.45
CA ILE A 100 -8.92 1.82 -1.39
C ILE A 100 -7.67 2.40 -2.01
N THR A 101 -6.60 2.47 -1.23
CA THR A 101 -5.26 2.75 -1.73
C THR A 101 -4.45 1.46 -1.71
N THR A 102 -3.88 1.08 -2.84
CA THR A 102 -2.96 -0.04 -2.96
C THR A 102 -1.57 0.51 -3.25
N ILE A 103 -0.62 0.20 -2.38
CA ILE A 103 0.80 0.52 -2.56
C ILE A 103 1.52 -0.79 -2.86
N PHE A 104 2.16 -0.87 -4.01
CA PHE A 104 2.93 -2.03 -4.46
C PHE A 104 4.36 -1.97 -3.92
N ASP A 105 5.13 -3.03 -4.13
CA ASP A 105 6.55 -3.06 -3.79
C ASP A 105 7.31 -1.92 -4.46
N LYS A 106 8.40 -1.52 -3.85
CA LYS A 106 9.25 -0.43 -4.32
C LYS A 106 9.80 -0.74 -5.72
N ASP A 107 9.66 0.20 -6.61
CA ASP A 107 10.40 0.24 -7.87
C ASP A 107 11.77 0.85 -7.60
N ASP A 108 12.81 0.01 -7.54
CA ASP A 108 14.17 0.45 -7.22
C ASP A 108 14.75 1.41 -8.26
N ALA A 109 14.37 1.26 -9.52
CA ALA A 109 14.81 2.16 -10.59
C ALA A 109 14.22 3.57 -10.43
N LYS A 110 13.03 3.67 -9.87
CA LYS A 110 12.32 4.93 -9.62
C LYS A 110 12.56 5.48 -8.20
N GLY A 111 12.94 4.63 -7.27
CA GLY A 111 13.07 4.98 -5.87
C GLY A 111 11.73 5.25 -5.16
N ALA A 112 10.61 4.87 -5.76
CA ALA A 112 9.26 5.14 -5.29
C ALA A 112 8.39 3.88 -5.37
N TYR A 113 7.24 3.92 -4.75
CA TYR A 113 6.28 2.81 -4.70
C TYR A 113 5.14 3.08 -5.65
N PRO A 114 4.93 2.28 -6.72
CA PRO A 114 3.74 2.39 -7.56
C PRO A 114 2.48 2.27 -6.72
N ALA A 115 1.48 3.08 -7.01
CA ALA A 115 0.25 3.10 -6.23
C ALA A 115 -0.99 3.32 -7.10
N VAL A 116 -2.10 2.73 -6.65
CA VAL A 116 -3.44 2.94 -7.19
C VAL A 116 -4.36 3.38 -6.07
N HIS A 117 -5.22 4.36 -6.34
CA HIS A 117 -6.24 4.80 -5.41
C HIS A 117 -7.60 4.78 -6.09
N SER A 118 -8.55 4.08 -5.51
CA SER A 118 -9.91 3.95 -6.01
C SER A 118 -10.92 4.47 -5.02
N ARG A 119 -11.93 5.18 -5.50
CA ARG A 119 -13.05 5.68 -4.70
C ARG A 119 -14.35 5.18 -5.29
N HIS A 120 -15.20 4.67 -4.42
CA HIS A 120 -16.54 4.22 -4.77
C HIS A 120 -17.55 4.94 -3.88
N PHE A 121 -18.40 5.74 -4.43
CA PHE A 121 -19.44 6.43 -3.67
C PHE A 121 -20.70 6.63 -4.48
N GLY A 122 -21.82 6.70 -3.76
CA GLY A 122 -23.14 7.00 -4.32
C GLY A 122 -23.63 8.32 -3.75
N PHE A 123 -23.41 9.42 -4.46
CA PHE A 123 -23.84 10.73 -4.02
C PHE A 123 -25.29 10.97 -4.50
N PHE A 124 -26.22 11.20 -3.56
CA PHE A 124 -27.65 11.34 -3.85
C PHE A 124 -28.24 10.25 -4.78
N GLY A 125 -27.75 9.00 -4.63
CA GLY A 125 -28.21 7.88 -5.44
C GLY A 125 -27.55 7.76 -6.81
N GLN A 126 -26.58 8.60 -7.13
CA GLN A 126 -25.77 8.46 -8.34
C GLN A 126 -24.44 7.77 -8.04
N PRO A 127 -24.19 6.57 -8.58
CA PRO A 127 -22.90 5.92 -8.45
C PRO A 127 -21.78 6.70 -9.13
N ILE A 128 -20.70 6.93 -8.40
CA ILE A 128 -19.48 7.55 -8.92
C ILE A 128 -18.29 6.66 -8.55
N VAL A 129 -17.47 6.36 -9.53
CA VAL A 129 -16.23 5.59 -9.37
C VAL A 129 -15.08 6.43 -9.89
N THR A 130 -14.02 6.58 -9.09
CA THR A 130 -12.79 7.22 -9.54
C THR A 130 -11.60 6.30 -9.34
N GLN A 131 -10.64 6.33 -10.25
CA GLN A 131 -9.41 5.57 -10.16
C GLN A 131 -8.22 6.43 -10.56
N TYR A 132 -7.19 6.39 -9.72
CA TYR A 132 -5.95 7.13 -9.87
C TYR A 132 -4.78 6.17 -9.94
N HIS A 133 -3.77 6.53 -10.71
CA HIS A 133 -2.47 5.85 -10.77
C HIS A 133 -1.37 6.85 -10.45
N GLY A 134 -0.44 6.47 -9.62
CA GLY A 134 0.63 7.36 -9.20
C GLY A 134 1.70 6.64 -8.38
N PHE A 135 2.34 7.39 -7.51
CA PHE A 135 3.43 6.89 -6.67
C PHE A 135 3.32 7.39 -5.25
N CYS A 136 3.79 6.56 -4.34
CA CYS A 136 4.02 6.94 -2.96
C CYS A 136 5.53 6.92 -2.66
N GLU A 137 5.98 7.82 -1.80
CA GLU A 137 7.33 7.86 -1.25
C GLU A 137 7.28 7.54 0.23
N ALA A 138 8.15 6.65 0.69
CA ALA A 138 8.30 6.41 2.12
C ALA A 138 8.79 7.69 2.81
N LYS A 139 8.26 7.96 3.99
CA LYS A 139 8.68 9.07 4.87
C LYS A 139 9.17 8.48 6.19
N GLU A 140 10.24 9.07 6.70
CA GLU A 140 10.79 8.80 8.03
C GLU A 140 9.95 9.41 9.16
#